data_4537d355bd87aa4fa3e3cfb64862963d
#
_entry.id   4537d355bd87aa4fa3e3cfb64862963d
#
_cell.length_a   1.000
_cell.length_b   1.000
_cell.length_c   1.000
_cell.angle_alpha   90.00
_cell.angle_beta   90.00
_cell.angle_gamma   90.00
#
_symmetry.space_group_name_H-M   'P 1'
#
loop_
_entity.id
_entity.type
_entity.pdbx_description
1 polymer ?
#
loop_
_entity_poly.entity_id
_entity_poly.type
_entity_poly.pdbx_seq_one_letter_code
_entity_poly.pdbx_strand_id
1 'polypeptide(L)'
;MCIRDSKYPDAKIILGVRDPEAWYESVRTSIFIIPTSFPRWIRKLVPPANRFIEMIEKTVWENELNGRFEEKEQTIKVFLQRIEVVKAKFPSERLLVHRAADGWEPLCRFLSVPVPEHDYPWVNEGRQIRRVVRILKLLNWLPAAFCLGGLVLFLYSV
;
A
#
# COMPACT_ATOMS: atom_id res chain seq x y z
N MET A 1 22.38 3.41 4.97
CA MET A 1 22.28 4.22 6.19
C MET A 1 21.31 5.34 5.90
N CYS A 2 20.20 5.46 6.65
CA CYS A 2 19.22 6.50 6.37
C CYS A 2 19.74 7.83 6.90
N ILE A 3 19.66 8.91 6.12
CA ILE A 3 20.11 10.27 6.53
C ILE A 3 19.44 10.69 7.85
N ARG A 4 18.23 10.21 8.13
CA ARG A 4 17.51 10.47 9.38
C ARG A 4 18.18 9.84 10.60
N ASP A 5 18.73 8.62 10.48
CA ASP A 5 19.39 7.92 11.60
C ASP A 5 20.64 8.68 12.08
N SER A 6 21.41 9.25 11.13
CA SER A 6 22.60 10.03 11.47
C SER A 6 22.27 11.41 12.05
N LYS A 7 21.11 11.98 11.66
CA LYS A 7 20.67 13.28 12.19
C LYS A 7 20.01 13.18 13.56
N TYR A 8 19.40 12.04 13.88
CA TYR A 8 18.68 11.81 15.14
C TYR A 8 19.10 10.48 15.77
N PRO A 9 20.33 10.40 16.32
CA PRO A 9 20.89 9.14 16.82
C PRO A 9 20.12 8.56 18.01
N ASP A 10 19.42 9.40 18.78
CA ASP A 10 18.66 8.99 19.98
C ASP A 10 17.16 8.82 19.72
N ALA A 11 16.71 8.97 18.47
CA ALA A 11 15.29 8.82 18.15
C ALA A 11 14.79 7.40 18.44
N LYS A 12 13.66 7.30 19.10
CA LYS A 12 12.92 6.04 19.28
C LYS A 12 12.32 5.61 17.93
N ILE A 13 12.38 4.32 17.64
CA ILE A 13 11.93 3.72 16.39
C ILE A 13 10.76 2.79 16.66
N ILE A 14 9.68 2.95 15.94
CA ILE A 14 8.53 2.05 16.00
C ILE A 14 8.46 1.28 14.69
N LEU A 15 8.64 -0.03 14.76
CA LEU A 15 8.49 -0.94 13.64
C LEU A 15 7.08 -1.54 13.67
N GLY A 16 6.20 -1.02 12.85
CA GLY A 16 4.87 -1.59 12.67
C GLY A 16 4.96 -2.93 11.95
N VAL A 17 4.46 -3.99 12.58
CA VAL A 17 4.42 -5.34 12.00
C VAL A 17 2.99 -5.85 11.94
N ARG A 18 2.77 -6.81 11.06
CA ARG A 18 1.49 -7.47 10.89
C ARG A 18 1.72 -8.96 10.65
N ASP A 19 0.69 -9.76 10.82
CA ASP A 19 0.71 -11.16 10.37
C ASP A 19 1.08 -11.21 8.87
N PRO A 20 2.07 -12.02 8.47
CA PRO A 20 2.61 -12.01 7.10
C PRO A 20 1.57 -12.40 6.04
N GLU A 21 0.70 -13.35 6.35
CA GLU A 21 -0.38 -13.77 5.45
C GLU A 21 -1.41 -12.66 5.27
N ALA A 22 -1.85 -12.06 6.38
CA ALA A 22 -2.79 -10.95 6.37
C ALA A 22 -2.19 -9.70 5.71
N TRP A 23 -0.86 -9.49 5.83
CA TRP A 23 -0.15 -8.43 5.11
C TRP A 23 -0.19 -8.67 3.61
N TYR A 24 0.21 -9.86 3.15
CA TYR A 24 0.22 -10.22 1.74
C TYR A 24 -1.16 -10.06 1.10
N GLU A 25 -2.21 -10.62 1.70
CA GLU A 25 -3.59 -10.49 1.21
C GLU A 25 -4.07 -9.05 1.18
N SER A 26 -3.70 -8.25 2.17
CA SER A 26 -4.04 -6.83 2.20
C SER A 26 -3.39 -6.06 1.04
N VAL A 27 -2.12 -6.29 0.78
CA VAL A 27 -1.38 -5.66 -0.33
C VAL A 27 -1.92 -6.14 -1.67
N ARG A 28 -2.14 -7.45 -1.84
CA ARG A 28 -2.67 -8.07 -3.05
C ARG A 28 -4.03 -7.51 -3.44
N THR A 29 -4.92 -7.33 -2.47
CA THR A 29 -6.29 -6.84 -2.72
C THR A 29 -6.43 -5.32 -2.73
N SER A 30 -5.34 -4.59 -2.53
CA SER A 30 -5.35 -3.12 -2.50
C SER A 30 -4.30 -2.53 -3.44
N ILE A 31 -3.07 -2.34 -2.97
CA ILE A 31 -2.03 -1.59 -3.70
C ILE A 31 -1.61 -2.29 -4.98
N PHE A 32 -1.50 -3.63 -4.96
CA PHE A 32 -1.04 -4.41 -6.12
C PHE A 32 -1.97 -4.29 -7.33
N ILE A 33 -3.29 -4.19 -7.11
CA ILE A 33 -4.25 -4.08 -8.20
C ILE A 33 -4.43 -2.66 -8.74
N ILE A 34 -3.87 -1.63 -8.12
CA ILE A 34 -4.01 -0.24 -8.56
C ILE A 34 -3.47 -0.04 -9.98
N PRO A 35 -2.22 -0.41 -10.31
CA PRO A 35 -1.65 -0.20 -11.64
C PRO A 35 -2.48 -0.82 -12.75
N THR A 36 -2.94 -2.06 -12.57
CA THR A 36 -3.73 -2.80 -13.55
C THR A 36 -5.17 -2.32 -13.67
N SER A 37 -5.67 -1.63 -12.64
CA SER A 37 -7.05 -1.11 -12.60
C SER A 37 -7.20 0.24 -13.30
N PHE A 38 -6.10 0.96 -13.52
CA PHE A 38 -6.16 2.26 -14.20
C PHE A 38 -6.40 2.11 -15.70
N PRO A 39 -7.46 2.73 -16.23
CA PRO A 39 -7.74 2.74 -17.66
C PRO A 39 -6.56 3.31 -18.46
N ARG A 40 -6.18 2.64 -19.55
CA ARG A 40 -5.08 3.09 -20.43
C ARG A 40 -5.31 4.49 -20.98
N TRP A 41 -6.57 4.84 -21.27
CA TRP A 41 -6.91 6.15 -21.77
C TRP A 41 -6.73 7.25 -20.70
N ILE A 42 -7.01 6.98 -19.43
CA ILE A 42 -6.74 7.92 -18.34
C ILE A 42 -5.23 8.11 -18.18
N ARG A 43 -4.44 7.04 -18.22
CA ARG A 43 -2.97 7.14 -18.16
C ARG A 43 -2.39 8.02 -19.27
N LYS A 44 -2.99 7.97 -20.47
CA LYS A 44 -2.58 8.81 -21.61
C LYS A 44 -3.01 10.27 -21.47
N LEU A 45 -4.20 10.53 -20.98
CA LEU A 45 -4.76 11.88 -20.90
C LEU A 45 -4.36 12.63 -19.61
N VAL A 46 -3.96 11.94 -18.57
CA VAL A 46 -3.63 12.51 -17.26
C VAL A 46 -2.18 12.13 -16.88
N PRO A 47 -1.17 12.88 -17.36
CA PRO A 47 0.25 12.58 -17.10
C PRO A 47 0.61 12.40 -15.62
N PRO A 48 0.06 13.17 -14.66
CA PRO A 48 0.31 12.94 -13.23
C PRO A 48 -0.12 11.55 -12.75
N ALA A 49 -1.25 11.04 -13.24
CA ALA A 49 -1.72 9.69 -12.88
C ALA A 49 -0.75 8.62 -13.42
N ASN A 50 -0.26 8.76 -14.64
CA ASN A 50 0.72 7.84 -15.19
C ASN A 50 2.03 7.85 -14.40
N ARG A 51 2.56 9.02 -14.03
CA ARG A 51 3.78 9.16 -13.22
C ARG A 51 3.63 8.50 -11.84
N PHE A 52 2.46 8.64 -11.23
CA PHE A 52 2.16 8.00 -9.95
C PHE A 52 2.17 6.46 -10.06
N ILE A 53 1.57 5.92 -11.12
CA ILE A 53 1.57 4.48 -11.40
C ILE A 53 2.99 3.97 -11.64
N GLU A 54 3.77 4.64 -12.51
CA GLU A 54 5.16 4.27 -12.78
C GLU A 54 6.03 4.33 -11.51
N MET A 55 5.80 5.30 -10.64
CA MET A 55 6.48 5.38 -9.36
C MET A 55 6.20 4.13 -8.49
N ILE A 56 4.93 3.70 -8.39
CA ILE A 56 4.56 2.49 -7.65
C ILE A 56 5.21 1.25 -8.28
N GLU A 57 5.08 1.11 -9.61
CA GLU A 57 5.64 -0.03 -10.35
C GLU A 57 7.14 -0.16 -10.09
N LYS A 58 7.90 0.92 -10.28
CA LYS A 58 9.37 0.91 -10.11
C LYS A 58 9.80 0.78 -8.65
N THR A 59 9.18 1.53 -7.73
CA THR A 59 9.68 1.60 -6.36
C THR A 59 9.31 0.35 -5.56
N VAL A 60 8.09 -0.13 -5.70
CA VAL A 60 7.58 -1.24 -4.89
C VAL A 60 7.80 -2.59 -5.59
N TRP A 61 7.34 -2.71 -6.83
CA TRP A 61 7.29 -4.01 -7.48
C TRP A 61 8.63 -4.43 -8.07
N GLU A 62 9.33 -3.53 -8.77
CA GLU A 62 10.60 -3.84 -9.41
C GLU A 62 11.76 -3.82 -8.40
N ASN A 63 11.96 -2.72 -7.67
CA ASN A 63 13.14 -2.57 -6.79
C ASN A 63 13.07 -3.42 -5.53
N GLU A 64 11.88 -3.52 -4.91
CA GLU A 64 11.78 -4.18 -3.60
C GLU A 64 11.48 -5.68 -3.72
N LEU A 65 10.68 -6.06 -4.72
CA LEU A 65 10.18 -7.43 -4.88
C LEU A 65 10.67 -8.09 -6.19
N ASN A 66 11.57 -7.43 -6.95
CA ASN A 66 12.12 -7.92 -8.22
C ASN A 66 11.01 -8.37 -9.20
N GLY A 67 9.85 -7.74 -9.20
CA GLY A 67 8.71 -8.12 -10.02
C GLY A 67 8.00 -9.43 -9.60
N ARG A 68 8.38 -10.05 -8.48
CA ARG A 68 7.89 -11.38 -8.07
C ARG A 68 6.83 -11.34 -6.96
N PHE A 69 6.03 -10.29 -6.92
CA PHE A 69 4.99 -10.18 -5.88
C PHE A 69 4.01 -11.35 -5.87
N GLU A 70 3.70 -11.94 -7.02
CA GLU A 70 2.76 -13.06 -7.14
C GLU A 70 3.29 -14.37 -6.54
N GLU A 71 4.61 -14.48 -6.37
CA GLU A 71 5.23 -15.58 -5.65
C GLU A 71 5.06 -15.35 -4.13
N LYS A 72 3.93 -15.74 -3.59
CA LYS A 72 3.50 -15.45 -2.22
C LYS A 72 4.57 -15.79 -1.18
N GLU A 73 5.10 -17.02 -1.22
CA GLU A 73 6.09 -17.47 -0.24
C GLU A 73 7.38 -16.63 -0.29
N GLN A 74 7.84 -16.31 -1.49
CA GLN A 74 9.02 -15.46 -1.66
C GLN A 74 8.77 -14.05 -1.19
N THR A 75 7.61 -13.48 -1.48
CA THR A 75 7.22 -12.14 -1.05
C THR A 75 7.11 -12.05 0.47
N ILE A 76 6.50 -13.05 1.12
CA ILE A 76 6.44 -13.14 2.58
C ILE A 76 7.85 -13.28 3.17
N LYS A 77 8.73 -14.07 2.55
CA LYS A 77 10.12 -14.21 3.00
C LYS A 77 10.85 -12.87 2.97
N VAL A 78 10.72 -12.10 1.90
CA VAL A 78 11.31 -10.75 1.79
C VAL A 78 10.75 -9.83 2.88
N PHE A 79 9.45 -9.86 3.14
CA PHE A 79 8.82 -9.08 4.20
C PHE A 79 9.39 -9.43 5.58
N LEU A 80 9.51 -10.72 5.90
CA LEU A 80 10.08 -11.18 7.17
C LEU A 80 11.56 -10.81 7.30
N GLN A 81 12.35 -11.00 6.26
CA GLN A 81 13.76 -10.62 6.24
C GLN A 81 13.97 -9.13 6.53
N ARG A 82 13.11 -8.26 6.04
CA ARG A 82 13.17 -6.83 6.34
C ARG A 82 12.92 -6.53 7.81
N ILE A 83 11.97 -7.21 8.42
CA ILE A 83 11.71 -7.08 9.85
C ILE A 83 12.97 -7.47 10.64
N GLU A 84 13.59 -8.59 10.29
CA GLU A 84 14.80 -9.06 10.98
C GLU A 84 16.01 -8.12 10.75
N VAL A 85 16.18 -7.58 9.55
CA VAL A 85 17.22 -6.56 9.26
C VAL A 85 17.06 -5.33 10.14
N VAL A 86 15.82 -4.85 10.32
CA VAL A 86 15.56 -3.69 11.19
C VAL A 86 15.84 -4.03 12.66
N LYS A 87 15.40 -5.20 13.13
CA LYS A 87 15.66 -5.67 14.50
C LYS A 87 17.16 -5.80 14.79
N ALA A 88 17.91 -6.31 13.82
CA ALA A 88 19.36 -6.46 13.97
C ALA A 88 20.13 -5.13 13.94
N LYS A 89 19.54 -4.12 13.28
CA LYS A 89 20.19 -2.81 13.11
C LYS A 89 20.06 -1.90 14.33
N PHE A 90 18.98 -2.00 15.09
CA PHE A 90 18.69 -1.08 16.17
C PHE A 90 18.62 -1.81 17.53
N PRO A 91 19.20 -1.23 18.58
CA PRO A 91 19.12 -1.82 19.91
C PRO A 91 17.70 -1.80 20.46
N SER A 92 17.39 -2.77 21.33
CA SER A 92 16.05 -2.97 21.89
C SER A 92 15.50 -1.77 22.65
N GLU A 93 16.38 -0.97 23.23
CA GLU A 93 16.03 0.25 23.98
C GLU A 93 15.46 1.35 23.07
N ARG A 94 15.82 1.31 21.78
CA ARG A 94 15.39 2.27 20.77
C ARG A 94 14.33 1.74 19.81
N LEU A 95 14.07 0.44 19.81
CA LEU A 95 13.18 -0.22 18.85
C LEU A 95 12.00 -0.87 19.54
N LEU A 96 10.81 -0.40 19.25
CA LEU A 96 9.56 -1.09 19.55
C LEU A 96 9.05 -1.82 18.30
N VAL A 97 8.89 -3.13 18.38
CA VAL A 97 8.12 -3.91 17.39
C VAL A 97 6.67 -3.93 17.84
N HIS A 98 5.80 -3.28 17.08
CA HIS A 98 4.42 -3.02 17.47
C HIS A 98 3.41 -3.54 16.42
N ARG A 99 2.38 -4.23 16.88
CA ARG A 99 1.21 -4.61 16.07
C ARG A 99 0.03 -3.75 16.47
N ALA A 100 -0.81 -3.39 15.51
CA ALA A 100 -2.03 -2.62 15.81
C ALA A 100 -2.93 -3.32 16.84
N ALA A 101 -2.91 -4.65 16.87
CA ALA A 101 -3.66 -5.45 17.86
C ALA A 101 -3.14 -5.29 19.30
N ASP A 102 -1.90 -4.84 19.48
CA ASP A 102 -1.31 -4.65 20.79
C ASP A 102 -1.84 -3.37 21.50
N GLY A 103 -2.55 -2.50 20.75
CA GLY A 103 -3.19 -1.30 21.29
C GLY A 103 -2.24 -0.19 21.73
N TRP A 104 -2.73 0.71 22.58
CA TRP A 104 -1.98 1.87 23.06
C TRP A 104 -0.89 1.54 24.08
N GLU A 105 -1.11 0.57 24.96
CA GLU A 105 -0.30 0.37 26.14
C GLU A 105 1.21 0.17 25.85
N PRO A 106 1.63 -0.76 24.96
CA PRO A 106 3.05 -0.95 24.67
C PRO A 106 3.67 0.31 24.01
N LEU A 107 2.89 0.96 23.17
CA LEU A 107 3.33 2.17 22.45
C LEU A 107 3.56 3.34 23.41
N CYS A 108 2.59 3.61 24.27
CA CYS A 108 2.67 4.70 25.24
C CYS A 108 3.75 4.47 26.31
N ARG A 109 3.90 3.22 26.77
CA ARG A 109 4.99 2.82 27.67
C ARG A 109 6.35 3.08 27.03
N PHE A 110 6.53 2.66 25.78
CA PHE A 110 7.80 2.88 25.05
C PHE A 110 8.09 4.36 24.85
N LEU A 111 7.09 5.16 24.52
CA LEU A 111 7.25 6.61 24.30
C LEU A 111 7.32 7.43 25.59
N SER A 112 6.99 6.82 26.74
CA SER A 112 6.90 7.49 28.06
C SER A 112 5.83 8.58 28.08
N VAL A 113 4.66 8.30 27.47
CA VAL A 113 3.49 9.18 27.42
C VAL A 113 2.27 8.51 28.06
N PRO A 114 1.28 9.28 28.56
CA PRO A 114 0.05 8.70 29.10
C PRO A 114 -0.76 7.96 28.03
N VAL A 115 -1.47 6.92 28.43
CA VAL A 115 -2.37 6.15 27.55
C VAL A 115 -3.62 7.00 27.31
N PRO A 116 -4.04 7.21 26.04
CA PRO A 116 -5.27 7.92 25.71
C PRO A 116 -6.51 7.19 26.24
N GLU A 117 -7.56 7.94 26.60
CA GLU A 117 -8.83 7.37 27.07
C GLU A 117 -9.71 6.78 25.97
N HIS A 118 -9.36 7.02 24.71
CA HIS A 118 -10.10 6.49 23.55
C HIS A 118 -9.46 5.22 23.00
N ASP A 119 -10.27 4.40 22.33
CA ASP A 119 -9.84 3.17 21.69
C ASP A 119 -8.72 3.38 20.67
N TYR A 120 -7.89 2.36 20.49
CA TYR A 120 -6.85 2.38 19.45
C TYR A 120 -7.50 2.51 18.06
N PRO A 121 -7.06 3.46 17.21
CA PRO A 121 -7.69 3.72 15.92
C PRO A 121 -7.56 2.51 14.98
N TRP A 122 -8.69 1.92 14.64
CA TRP A 122 -8.77 0.79 13.73
C TRP A 122 -9.26 1.25 12.35
N VAL A 123 -8.38 1.86 11.57
CA VAL A 123 -8.73 2.39 10.24
C VAL A 123 -8.64 1.29 9.18
N ASN A 124 -9.77 0.98 8.53
CA ASN A 124 -9.84 0.00 7.46
C ASN A 124 -9.70 0.68 6.07
N GLU A 125 -8.50 1.17 5.76
CA GLU A 125 -8.20 1.82 4.48
C GLU A 125 -8.40 0.90 3.26
N GLY A 126 -8.24 -0.40 3.41
CA GLY A 126 -8.45 -1.38 2.34
C GLY A 126 -9.86 -1.32 1.73
N ARG A 127 -10.88 -0.90 2.50
CA ARG A 127 -12.24 -0.72 1.98
C ARG A 127 -12.32 0.45 1.01
N GLN A 128 -11.68 1.56 1.32
CA GLN A 128 -11.64 2.75 0.47
C GLN A 128 -10.89 2.46 -0.83
N ILE A 129 -9.73 1.83 -0.76
CA ILE A 129 -8.93 1.45 -1.93
C ILE A 129 -9.73 0.51 -2.84
N ARG A 130 -10.37 -0.53 -2.29
CA ARG A 130 -11.21 -1.44 -3.09
C ARG A 130 -12.38 -0.72 -3.77
N ARG A 131 -12.96 0.30 -3.12
CA ARG A 131 -14.01 1.14 -3.74
C ARG A 131 -13.45 1.93 -4.93
N VAL A 132 -12.31 2.58 -4.77
CA VAL A 132 -11.62 3.32 -5.85
C VAL A 132 -11.29 2.39 -7.01
N VAL A 133 -10.70 1.23 -6.74
CA VAL A 133 -10.38 0.22 -7.76
C VAL A 133 -11.62 -0.24 -8.53
N ARG A 134 -12.75 -0.42 -7.84
CA ARG A 134 -14.02 -0.78 -8.51
C ARG A 134 -14.49 0.32 -9.47
N ILE A 135 -14.41 1.57 -9.05
CA ILE A 135 -14.75 2.72 -9.90
C ILE A 135 -13.81 2.78 -11.11
N LEU A 136 -12.52 2.63 -10.93
CA LEU A 136 -11.54 2.62 -12.02
C LEU A 136 -11.81 1.51 -13.04
N LYS A 137 -12.17 0.31 -12.56
CA LYS A 137 -12.58 -0.81 -13.45
C LYS A 137 -13.84 -0.50 -14.25
N LEU A 138 -14.83 0.15 -13.65
CA LEU A 138 -16.02 0.60 -14.38
C LEU A 138 -15.69 1.65 -15.44
N LEU A 139 -14.80 2.57 -15.15
CA LEU A 139 -14.35 3.59 -16.10
C LEU A 139 -13.65 2.99 -17.34
N ASN A 140 -13.10 1.79 -17.26
CA ASN A 140 -12.52 1.09 -18.42
C ASN A 140 -13.55 0.84 -19.52
N TRP A 141 -14.83 0.71 -19.20
CA TRP A 141 -15.90 0.42 -20.15
C TRP A 141 -16.49 1.67 -20.80
N LEU A 142 -16.18 2.89 -20.31
CA LEU A 142 -16.73 4.13 -20.84
C LEU A 142 -16.47 4.34 -22.34
N PRO A 143 -15.24 4.15 -22.88
CA PRO A 143 -15.01 4.33 -24.31
C PRO A 143 -15.84 3.37 -25.17
N ALA A 144 -15.95 2.11 -24.73
CA ALA A 144 -16.76 1.11 -25.44
C ALA A 144 -18.26 1.46 -25.41
N ALA A 145 -18.78 1.89 -24.26
CA ALA A 145 -20.15 2.34 -24.12
C ALA A 145 -20.47 3.55 -25.00
N PHE A 146 -19.52 4.51 -25.09
CA PHE A 146 -19.68 5.68 -25.94
C PHE A 146 -19.69 5.32 -27.42
N CYS A 147 -18.81 4.41 -27.87
CA CYS A 147 -18.79 3.92 -29.25
C CYS A 147 -20.09 3.18 -29.61
N LEU A 148 -20.59 2.31 -28.70
CA LEU A 148 -21.85 1.59 -28.93
C LEU A 148 -23.05 2.54 -29.00
N GLY A 149 -23.11 3.53 -28.08
CA GLY A 149 -24.19 4.53 -28.11
C GLY A 149 -24.18 5.35 -29.39
N GLY A 150 -23.00 5.78 -29.86
CA GLY A 150 -22.87 6.48 -31.14
C GLY A 150 -23.27 5.65 -32.33
N LEU A 151 -22.94 4.35 -32.36
CA LEU A 151 -23.35 3.43 -33.44
C LEU A 151 -24.87 3.24 -33.48
N VAL A 152 -25.50 3.06 -32.30
CA VAL A 152 -26.94 2.94 -32.20
C VAL A 152 -27.63 4.21 -32.73
N LEU A 153 -27.19 5.38 -32.30
CA LEU A 153 -27.76 6.65 -32.79
C LEU A 153 -27.56 6.82 -34.29
N PHE A 154 -26.42 6.45 -34.84
CA PHE A 154 -26.17 6.48 -36.28
C PHE A 154 -27.15 5.55 -37.07
N LEU A 155 -27.36 4.33 -36.56
CA LEU A 155 -28.30 3.37 -37.19
C LEU A 155 -29.77 3.82 -37.11
N TYR A 156 -30.13 4.62 -36.13
CA TYR A 156 -31.48 5.20 -36.03
C TYR A 156 -31.68 6.46 -36.89
N SER A 157 -30.58 7.09 -37.34
CA SER A 157 -30.63 8.30 -38.17
C SER A 157 -30.57 8.04 -39.66
N VAL A 158 -30.31 6.81 -40.07
CA VAL A 158 -30.34 6.33 -41.47
C VAL A 158 -31.62 5.56 -41.74
#